data_503f7c529b300e3ed396c83e3bd44813
#
_entry.id   503f7c529b300e3ed396c83e3bd44813
#
_cell.length_a   1.000
_cell.length_b   1.000
_cell.length_c   1.000
_cell.angle_alpha   90.00
_cell.angle_beta   90.00
_cell.angle_gamma   90.00
#
_symmetry.space_group_name_H-M   'P 1'
#
loop_
_entity.id
_entity.type
_entity.pdbx_description
1 polymer ?
#
loop_
_entity_poly.entity_id
_entity_poly.type
_entity_poly.pdbx_seq_one_letter_code
_entity_poly.pdbx_strand_id
1 'polypeptide(L)'
;STLLRSGDDLQNLGRMADLLADSSRIQIGSEGTFRKRHFVVVGRIQLRYEAGLWNEWHLLLDDGRSAWLAEAAGEYFVSTQVAVREPVPAFATLTPEMAVVLDGRRFVVSDLRTARCIAGEGELPFRVAAGYDVNTADLRSADRFVTIDYSETPALVFVGHTATFAELQLEKLKEVDAADAAGATITGVRAFNCPHCAAPLAVHSPAIASVACDACGSVIGVDNENIRLLTKAAQALRETPWLPLGSQGRLRGVDWLVIGFMRRSTRADGVDYPWSEYLLFNREQGFAWLIEDQGHWNHARSLSSPPPVSRGQASFKRDGRQFKLFNSAHAEVTYVVGEFYWRVVVGETCTVEDYVCPPLMLSREVNAKEATWSSAEYLLAAEVVAAFGIKAPPPPQKGVYANQPNPLVDTHRRTCRLFWLFALGATLVHIAFAFLFAAQLVLKQSLVLSPANDEATLTSQEFVLNSRARALLVRHSTDVANNWLSLTTTLVEKNTGDTYQGEQEVSYYQGVEDNESWSEGSPSDEMVFR
;
A
#
# COMPACT_ATOMS: atom_id res chain seq x y z
N SER A 1 13.30 -42.31 -13.99
CA SER A 1 12.31 -42.26 -15.11
C SER A 1 12.99 -42.60 -16.45
N THR A 2 12.29 -43.29 -17.35
CA THR A 2 12.79 -43.64 -18.71
C THR A 2 12.17 -42.67 -19.71
N LEU A 3 13.01 -42.09 -20.55
CA LEU A 3 12.61 -41.17 -21.61
C LEU A 3 12.19 -41.97 -22.85
N LEU A 4 10.95 -41.85 -23.26
CA LEU A 4 10.37 -42.51 -24.41
C LEU A 4 9.97 -41.46 -25.47
N ARG A 5 10.28 -41.72 -26.73
CA ARG A 5 9.74 -40.95 -27.85
C ARG A 5 8.57 -41.71 -28.44
N SER A 6 7.41 -41.07 -28.51
CA SER A 6 6.24 -41.57 -29.23
C SER A 6 6.35 -41.16 -30.70
N GLY A 7 6.28 -42.15 -31.59
CA GLY A 7 6.25 -42.05 -33.04
C GLY A 7 5.65 -43.36 -33.55
N ASP A 8 5.90 -43.72 -34.83
CA ASP A 8 5.46 -45.01 -35.37
C ASP A 8 6.03 -46.20 -34.58
N ASP A 9 7.21 -45.99 -33.93
CA ASP A 9 7.82 -46.93 -32.99
C ASP A 9 8.23 -46.21 -31.68
N LEU A 10 7.98 -46.82 -30.50
CA LEU A 10 8.43 -46.39 -29.19
C LEU A 10 9.95 -46.55 -29.06
N GLN A 11 10.69 -45.46 -29.00
CA GLN A 11 12.14 -45.45 -28.80
C GLN A 11 12.50 -45.08 -27.36
N ASN A 12 13.34 -45.89 -26.71
CA ASN A 12 13.94 -45.57 -25.42
C ASN A 12 15.10 -44.58 -25.63
N LEU A 13 14.95 -43.36 -25.14
CA LEU A 13 15.91 -42.26 -25.29
C LEU A 13 16.86 -42.11 -24.10
N GLY A 14 16.77 -42.98 -23.08
CA GLY A 14 17.59 -42.94 -21.88
C GLY A 14 16.82 -42.70 -20.58
N ARG A 15 17.55 -42.45 -19.50
CA ARG A 15 16.96 -42.12 -18.18
C ARG A 15 17.02 -40.64 -17.92
N MET A 16 15.91 -40.07 -17.44
CA MET A 16 15.87 -38.76 -16.84
C MET A 16 16.24 -38.82 -15.35
N ALA A 17 16.78 -37.74 -14.81
CA ALA A 17 16.97 -37.58 -13.39
C ALA A 17 15.61 -37.67 -12.65
N ASP A 18 15.63 -38.20 -11.45
CA ASP A 18 14.44 -38.27 -10.63
C ASP A 18 14.07 -36.85 -10.11
N LEU A 19 12.76 -36.56 -10.10
CA LEU A 19 12.22 -35.31 -9.56
C LEU A 19 12.47 -35.24 -8.06
N LEU A 20 12.79 -34.05 -7.61
CA LEU A 20 12.82 -33.76 -6.18
C LEU A 20 11.39 -33.62 -5.62
N ALA A 21 11.19 -34.09 -4.40
CA ALA A 21 9.91 -33.92 -3.70
C ALA A 21 9.60 -32.43 -3.55
N ASP A 22 8.34 -32.07 -3.76
CA ASP A 22 7.83 -30.72 -3.59
C ASP A 22 6.46 -30.70 -2.86
N SER A 23 6.01 -29.50 -2.52
CA SER A 23 4.74 -29.27 -1.85
C SER A 23 3.56 -29.10 -2.81
N SER A 24 3.78 -29.15 -4.12
CA SER A 24 2.73 -28.95 -5.10
C SER A 24 1.64 -30.01 -4.97
N ARG A 25 0.41 -29.56 -5.00
CA ARG A 25 -0.78 -30.41 -5.11
C ARG A 25 -1.05 -30.85 -6.56
N ILE A 26 -0.45 -30.14 -7.51
CA ILE A 26 -0.59 -30.43 -8.94
C ILE A 26 0.18 -31.71 -9.27
N GLN A 27 -0.37 -32.50 -10.17
CA GLN A 27 0.24 -33.72 -10.68
C GLN A 27 -0.12 -33.93 -12.15
N ILE A 28 0.59 -34.81 -12.83
CA ILE A 28 0.21 -35.23 -14.17
C ILE A 28 -1.20 -35.83 -14.12
N GLY A 29 -2.07 -35.42 -15.05
CA GLY A 29 -3.48 -35.76 -15.06
C GLY A 29 -4.37 -34.82 -14.23
N SER A 30 -3.83 -33.83 -13.49
CA SER A 30 -4.65 -32.75 -12.95
C SER A 30 -5.30 -31.98 -14.09
N GLU A 31 -6.53 -31.56 -13.86
CA GLU A 31 -7.34 -30.79 -14.83
C GLU A 31 -7.67 -29.44 -14.22
N GLY A 32 -7.95 -28.45 -15.06
CA GLY A 32 -8.35 -27.14 -14.57
C GLY A 32 -8.98 -26.28 -15.65
N THR A 33 -9.48 -25.12 -15.23
CA THR A 33 -10.02 -24.12 -16.16
C THR A 33 -9.48 -22.74 -15.81
N PHE A 34 -8.83 -22.11 -16.77
CA PHE A 34 -8.35 -20.75 -16.62
C PHE A 34 -8.82 -19.86 -17.77
N ARG A 35 -9.44 -18.74 -17.45
CA ARG A 35 -9.99 -17.78 -18.43
C ARG A 35 -10.87 -18.46 -19.48
N LYS A 36 -11.78 -19.35 -19.05
CA LYS A 36 -12.72 -20.12 -19.89
C LYS A 36 -12.08 -21.13 -20.83
N ARG A 37 -10.82 -21.52 -20.61
CA ARG A 37 -10.15 -22.59 -21.33
C ARG A 37 -9.87 -23.72 -20.38
N HIS A 38 -10.32 -24.90 -20.75
CA HIS A 38 -9.99 -26.13 -20.02
C HIS A 38 -8.60 -26.61 -20.41
N PHE A 39 -7.89 -27.18 -19.46
CA PHE A 39 -6.56 -27.76 -19.67
C PHE A 39 -6.37 -29.03 -18.86
N VAL A 40 -5.46 -29.86 -19.33
CA VAL A 40 -4.94 -31.04 -18.62
C VAL A 40 -3.45 -30.89 -18.45
N VAL A 41 -2.94 -31.22 -17.27
CA VAL A 41 -1.50 -31.27 -16.98
C VAL A 41 -0.95 -32.56 -17.56
N VAL A 42 -0.10 -32.49 -18.59
CA VAL A 42 0.46 -33.65 -19.31
C VAL A 42 1.95 -33.87 -19.06
N GLY A 43 2.67 -32.86 -18.61
CA GLY A 43 4.07 -32.94 -18.32
C GLY A 43 4.53 -31.97 -17.26
N ARG A 44 5.77 -32.13 -16.82
CA ARG A 44 6.38 -31.27 -15.80
C ARG A 44 7.88 -31.21 -15.98
N ILE A 45 8.46 -30.04 -15.82
CA ILE A 45 9.88 -29.83 -15.56
C ILE A 45 10.12 -29.18 -14.22
N GLN A 46 11.28 -29.44 -13.65
CA GLN A 46 11.71 -28.84 -12.40
C GLN A 46 13.01 -28.08 -12.63
N LEU A 47 12.97 -26.79 -12.30
CA LEU A 47 14.09 -25.89 -12.48
C LEU A 47 14.68 -25.50 -11.14
N ARG A 48 16.00 -25.42 -11.09
CA ARG A 48 16.78 -25.01 -9.93
C ARG A 48 17.55 -23.75 -10.25
N TYR A 49 17.49 -22.79 -9.37
CA TYR A 49 18.32 -21.59 -9.40
C TYR A 49 19.04 -21.40 -8.06
N GLU A 50 19.79 -20.32 -7.92
CA GLU A 50 20.59 -20.08 -6.71
C GLU A 50 19.76 -20.04 -5.43
N ALA A 51 18.56 -19.46 -5.47
CA ALA A 51 17.72 -19.25 -4.31
C ALA A 51 16.64 -20.30 -4.07
N GLY A 52 16.46 -21.30 -4.97
CA GLY A 52 15.44 -22.33 -4.75
C GLY A 52 15.09 -23.18 -5.96
N LEU A 53 13.88 -23.70 -5.94
CA LEU A 53 13.29 -24.56 -6.97
C LEU A 53 11.94 -24.02 -7.39
N TRP A 54 11.57 -24.19 -8.66
CA TRP A 54 10.20 -24.05 -9.12
C TRP A 54 9.80 -25.12 -10.11
N ASN A 55 8.49 -25.31 -10.29
CA ASN A 55 7.92 -26.24 -11.24
C ASN A 55 7.33 -25.48 -12.44
N GLU A 56 7.49 -26.06 -13.61
CA GLU A 56 6.73 -25.68 -14.80
C GLU A 56 5.97 -26.89 -15.31
N TRP A 57 4.65 -26.74 -15.33
CA TRP A 57 3.71 -27.76 -15.75
C TRP A 57 3.33 -27.55 -17.21
N HIS A 58 3.54 -28.56 -18.05
CA HIS A 58 3.11 -28.55 -19.44
C HIS A 58 1.61 -28.86 -19.49
N LEU A 59 0.85 -27.95 -20.08
CA LEU A 59 -0.59 -28.00 -20.19
C LEU A 59 -0.99 -28.31 -21.64
N LEU A 60 -1.93 -29.23 -21.81
CA LEU A 60 -2.64 -29.45 -23.07
C LEU A 60 -4.02 -28.76 -22.95
N LEU A 61 -4.27 -27.78 -23.80
CA LEU A 61 -5.54 -27.07 -23.87
C LEU A 61 -6.58 -27.85 -24.67
N ASP A 62 -7.86 -27.58 -24.47
CA ASP A 62 -8.99 -28.18 -25.20
C ASP A 62 -8.97 -27.97 -26.71
N ASP A 63 -8.28 -26.94 -27.20
CA ASP A 63 -8.04 -26.66 -28.61
C ASP A 63 -6.75 -27.33 -29.19
N GLY A 64 -6.11 -28.21 -28.44
CA GLY A 64 -4.91 -28.92 -28.81
C GLY A 64 -3.62 -28.14 -28.74
N ARG A 65 -3.65 -26.89 -28.28
CA ARG A 65 -2.45 -26.07 -28.09
C ARG A 65 -1.78 -26.34 -26.76
N SER A 66 -0.47 -26.11 -26.72
CA SER A 66 0.35 -26.20 -25.52
C SER A 66 0.33 -24.86 -24.75
N ALA A 67 0.36 -24.96 -23.43
CA ALA A 67 0.59 -23.86 -22.51
C ALA A 67 1.49 -24.33 -21.37
N TRP A 68 1.96 -23.40 -20.57
CA TRP A 68 2.77 -23.67 -19.38
C TRP A 68 2.13 -23.03 -18.16
N LEU A 69 2.16 -23.74 -17.05
CA LEU A 69 1.81 -23.24 -15.73
C LEU A 69 3.06 -23.25 -14.86
N ALA A 70 3.65 -22.10 -14.63
CA ALA A 70 4.75 -21.95 -13.68
C ALA A 70 4.17 -21.83 -12.26
N GLU A 71 4.77 -22.56 -11.33
CA GLU A 71 4.41 -22.60 -9.91
C GLU A 71 5.65 -22.31 -9.08
N ALA A 72 5.68 -21.17 -8.41
CA ALA A 72 6.76 -20.73 -7.55
C ALA A 72 6.23 -20.05 -6.28
N ALA A 73 6.62 -20.51 -5.10
CA ALA A 73 6.31 -19.89 -3.82
C ALA A 73 4.81 -19.54 -3.58
N GLY A 74 3.89 -20.33 -4.19
CA GLY A 74 2.44 -20.07 -4.11
C GLY A 74 1.92 -19.06 -5.12
N GLU A 75 2.75 -18.58 -6.03
CA GLU A 75 2.34 -17.82 -7.21
C GLU A 75 2.23 -18.73 -8.43
N TYR A 76 1.26 -18.44 -9.30
CA TYR A 76 0.93 -19.22 -10.48
C TYR A 76 0.89 -18.32 -11.71
N PHE A 77 1.50 -18.79 -12.81
CA PHE A 77 1.56 -18.05 -14.08
C PHE A 77 1.21 -18.99 -15.23
N VAL A 78 0.12 -18.69 -15.93
CA VAL A 78 -0.27 -19.44 -17.13
C VAL A 78 0.17 -18.68 -18.37
N SER A 79 1.03 -19.28 -19.17
CA SER A 79 1.63 -18.66 -20.35
C SER A 79 1.58 -19.56 -21.58
N THR A 80 1.65 -18.94 -22.75
CA THR A 80 1.78 -19.62 -24.05
C THR A 80 2.95 -19.02 -24.81
N GLN A 81 3.64 -19.87 -25.57
CA GLN A 81 4.72 -19.42 -26.45
C GLN A 81 4.13 -18.57 -27.58
N VAL A 82 4.80 -17.47 -27.88
CA VAL A 82 4.43 -16.54 -28.96
C VAL A 82 5.64 -16.20 -29.83
N ALA A 83 5.42 -15.97 -31.12
CA ALA A 83 6.42 -15.37 -31.98
C ALA A 83 6.37 -13.84 -31.84
N VAL A 84 7.48 -13.20 -31.54
CA VAL A 84 7.63 -11.75 -31.47
C VAL A 84 8.30 -11.22 -32.75
N ARG A 85 7.91 -10.02 -33.17
CA ARG A 85 8.43 -9.40 -34.40
C ARG A 85 9.72 -8.63 -34.17
N GLU A 86 9.83 -8.00 -33.01
CA GLU A 86 11.02 -7.23 -32.65
C GLU A 86 12.13 -8.17 -32.12
N PRO A 87 13.40 -7.82 -32.32
CA PRO A 87 14.50 -8.56 -31.71
C PRO A 87 14.44 -8.47 -30.18
N VAL A 88 14.52 -9.63 -29.53
CA VAL A 88 14.56 -9.73 -28.08
C VAL A 88 15.94 -9.25 -27.60
N PRO A 89 16.01 -8.36 -26.57
CA PRO A 89 17.29 -7.93 -26.00
C PRO A 89 18.14 -9.11 -25.52
N ALA A 90 19.46 -9.01 -25.61
CA ALA A 90 20.34 -10.04 -25.07
C ALA A 90 20.27 -10.06 -23.53
N PHE A 91 20.26 -11.24 -22.91
CA PHE A 91 20.16 -11.41 -21.46
C PHE A 91 21.16 -10.55 -20.68
N ALA A 92 22.41 -10.50 -21.13
CA ALA A 92 23.47 -9.73 -20.47
C ALA A 92 23.25 -8.20 -20.48
N THR A 93 22.33 -7.69 -21.29
CA THR A 93 22.01 -6.26 -21.36
C THR A 93 20.83 -5.87 -20.47
N LEU A 94 20.12 -6.87 -19.93
CA LEU A 94 18.95 -6.63 -19.09
C LEU A 94 19.36 -6.31 -17.66
N THR A 95 18.61 -5.40 -17.06
CA THR A 95 18.69 -5.09 -15.63
C THR A 95 17.28 -4.99 -15.05
N PRO A 96 17.09 -5.30 -13.76
CA PRO A 96 15.81 -5.06 -13.10
C PRO A 96 15.32 -3.63 -13.35
N GLU A 97 14.01 -3.50 -13.58
CA GLU A 97 13.32 -2.24 -13.90
C GLU A 97 13.58 -1.67 -15.31
N MET A 98 14.45 -2.27 -16.08
CA MET A 98 14.63 -1.89 -17.49
C MET A 98 13.33 -2.06 -18.26
N ALA A 99 12.98 -1.03 -19.06
CA ALA A 99 11.83 -1.11 -19.94
C ALA A 99 12.20 -1.85 -21.23
N VAL A 100 11.37 -2.83 -21.61
CA VAL A 100 11.49 -3.60 -22.86
C VAL A 100 10.18 -3.46 -23.63
N VAL A 101 10.26 -3.21 -24.92
CA VAL A 101 9.08 -3.17 -25.80
C VAL A 101 9.02 -4.46 -26.59
N LEU A 102 7.88 -5.16 -26.52
CA LEU A 102 7.59 -6.37 -27.27
C LEU A 102 6.23 -6.22 -27.93
N ASP A 103 6.17 -6.41 -29.26
CA ASP A 103 4.95 -6.21 -30.07
C ASP A 103 4.23 -4.88 -29.76
N GLY A 104 5.02 -3.78 -29.67
CA GLY A 104 4.52 -2.44 -29.40
C GLY A 104 4.02 -2.19 -27.97
N ARG A 105 4.20 -3.15 -27.03
CA ARG A 105 3.84 -3.01 -25.63
C ARG A 105 5.07 -2.87 -24.76
N ARG A 106 4.98 -1.96 -23.79
CA ARG A 106 6.03 -1.75 -22.80
C ARG A 106 5.85 -2.70 -21.64
N PHE A 107 6.92 -3.43 -21.33
CA PHE A 107 7.10 -4.26 -20.15
C PHE A 107 8.27 -3.75 -19.32
N VAL A 108 8.34 -4.16 -18.07
CA VAL A 108 9.42 -3.84 -17.15
C VAL A 108 10.03 -5.15 -16.66
N VAL A 109 11.34 -5.28 -16.72
CA VAL A 109 12.07 -6.44 -16.20
C VAL A 109 11.87 -6.50 -14.70
N SER A 110 11.28 -7.59 -14.21
CA SER A 110 11.05 -7.84 -12.80
C SER A 110 12.04 -8.80 -12.18
N ASP A 111 12.56 -9.75 -12.98
CA ASP A 111 13.45 -10.79 -12.46
C ASP A 111 14.40 -11.30 -13.57
N LEU A 112 15.64 -11.58 -13.18
CA LEU A 112 16.68 -12.14 -14.04
C LEU A 112 17.29 -13.35 -13.35
N ARG A 113 17.13 -14.54 -13.93
CA ARG A 113 17.60 -15.79 -13.35
C ARG A 113 18.50 -16.56 -14.28
N THR A 114 19.51 -17.20 -13.70
CA THR A 114 20.21 -18.31 -14.29
C THR A 114 19.78 -19.57 -13.55
N ALA A 115 19.18 -20.49 -14.24
CA ALA A 115 18.62 -21.71 -13.67
C ALA A 115 19.14 -22.95 -14.43
N ARG A 116 18.94 -24.11 -13.82
CA ARG A 116 19.18 -25.39 -14.43
C ARG A 116 17.92 -26.23 -14.40
N CYS A 117 17.45 -26.67 -15.55
CA CYS A 117 16.44 -27.71 -15.62
C CYS A 117 17.08 -29.02 -15.14
N ILE A 118 16.59 -29.56 -14.02
CA ILE A 118 17.22 -30.68 -13.32
C ILE A 118 16.51 -32.00 -13.57
N ALA A 119 15.21 -31.97 -13.83
CA ALA A 119 14.40 -33.18 -14.05
C ALA A 119 13.14 -32.84 -14.83
N GLY A 120 12.48 -33.88 -15.36
CA GLY A 120 11.18 -33.78 -16.01
C GLY A 120 10.40 -35.07 -15.96
N GLU A 121 9.09 -35.00 -16.18
CA GLU A 121 8.20 -36.17 -16.28
C GLU A 121 7.02 -35.88 -17.23
N GLY A 122 6.36 -36.95 -17.70
CA GLY A 122 5.22 -36.86 -18.58
C GLY A 122 5.55 -36.44 -20.00
N GLU A 123 4.60 -35.80 -20.67
CA GLU A 123 4.72 -35.36 -22.05
C GLU A 123 5.32 -33.94 -22.10
N LEU A 124 6.48 -33.85 -22.76
CA LEU A 124 7.22 -32.58 -22.90
C LEU A 124 7.50 -32.29 -24.37
N PRO A 125 7.42 -31.05 -24.84
CA PRO A 125 7.69 -30.70 -26.25
C PRO A 125 9.18 -30.71 -26.61
N PHE A 126 10.06 -30.94 -25.63
CA PHE A 126 11.52 -31.00 -25.79
C PHE A 126 12.15 -32.07 -24.89
N ARG A 127 13.43 -32.33 -25.08
CA ARG A 127 14.18 -33.33 -24.30
C ARG A 127 14.87 -32.68 -23.12
N VAL A 128 14.61 -33.14 -21.91
CA VAL A 128 15.32 -32.71 -20.69
C VAL A 128 16.66 -33.41 -20.52
N ALA A 129 16.77 -34.69 -20.94
CA ALA A 129 17.99 -35.52 -20.86
C ALA A 129 18.67 -35.43 -19.47
N ALA A 130 19.94 -35.04 -19.42
CA ALA A 130 20.74 -34.86 -18.19
C ALA A 130 20.54 -33.46 -17.54
N GLY A 131 19.57 -32.69 -18.03
CA GLY A 131 19.35 -31.31 -17.67
C GLY A 131 20.14 -30.30 -18.51
N TYR A 132 19.72 -29.05 -18.48
CA TYR A 132 20.33 -27.95 -19.22
C TYR A 132 20.28 -26.67 -18.41
N ASP A 133 21.26 -25.79 -18.67
CA ASP A 133 21.27 -24.45 -18.05
C ASP A 133 20.46 -23.46 -18.91
N VAL A 134 19.75 -22.58 -18.28
CA VAL A 134 18.90 -21.56 -18.92
C VAL A 134 19.02 -20.22 -18.20
N ASN A 135 19.11 -19.17 -18.99
CA ASN A 135 18.89 -17.82 -18.49
C ASN A 135 17.44 -17.42 -18.80
N THR A 136 16.73 -16.89 -17.84
CA THR A 136 15.36 -16.40 -17.99
C THR A 136 15.24 -14.96 -17.54
N ALA A 137 14.42 -14.20 -18.25
CA ALA A 137 14.04 -12.86 -17.85
C ALA A 137 12.53 -12.77 -17.74
N ASP A 138 12.04 -12.41 -16.57
CA ASP A 138 10.64 -12.18 -16.33
C ASP A 138 10.32 -10.69 -16.43
N LEU A 139 9.32 -10.35 -17.21
CA LEU A 139 8.88 -9.00 -17.46
C LEU A 139 7.40 -8.85 -17.11
N ARG A 140 7.03 -7.69 -16.61
CA ARG A 140 5.66 -7.42 -16.17
C ARG A 140 5.12 -6.15 -16.81
N SER A 141 3.82 -6.17 -17.11
CA SER A 141 3.05 -4.99 -17.51
C SER A 141 1.64 -5.18 -16.96
N ALA A 142 1.17 -4.26 -16.13
CA ALA A 142 -0.14 -4.22 -15.47
C ALA A 142 -0.83 -5.60 -15.26
N ASP A 143 -1.43 -6.18 -16.31
CA ASP A 143 -2.17 -7.44 -16.28
C ASP A 143 -1.46 -8.61 -16.99
N ARG A 144 -0.25 -8.38 -17.53
CA ARG A 144 0.48 -9.38 -18.33
C ARG A 144 1.84 -9.70 -17.75
N PHE A 145 2.18 -10.94 -17.94
CA PHE A 145 3.45 -11.52 -17.60
C PHE A 145 4.12 -12.02 -18.88
N VAL A 146 5.43 -11.84 -18.99
CA VAL A 146 6.25 -12.35 -20.09
C VAL A 146 7.49 -13.00 -19.51
N THR A 147 7.78 -14.23 -19.92
CA THR A 147 9.08 -14.87 -19.69
C THR A 147 9.82 -14.94 -21.03
N ILE A 148 11.08 -14.50 -21.03
CA ILE A 148 12.01 -14.71 -22.12
C ILE A 148 12.96 -15.81 -21.69
N ASP A 149 12.94 -16.92 -22.42
CA ASP A 149 13.81 -18.08 -22.21
C ASP A 149 14.94 -18.06 -23.25
N TYR A 150 16.18 -17.98 -22.78
CA TYR A 150 17.38 -17.92 -23.58
C TYR A 150 18.05 -19.27 -23.76
N SER A 151 17.34 -20.40 -23.55
CA SER A 151 17.86 -21.75 -23.82
C SER A 151 18.09 -22.03 -25.29
N GLU A 152 17.42 -21.30 -26.18
CA GLU A 152 17.50 -21.42 -27.62
C GLU A 152 17.90 -20.10 -28.31
N THR A 153 18.25 -20.21 -29.60
CA THR A 153 18.54 -19.06 -30.45
C THR A 153 17.72 -19.16 -31.74
N PRO A 154 16.76 -18.26 -32.01
CA PRO A 154 16.39 -17.09 -31.16
C PRO A 154 15.74 -17.47 -29.84
N ALA A 155 15.82 -16.61 -28.83
CA ALA A 155 15.22 -16.83 -27.53
C ALA A 155 13.69 -17.02 -27.65
N LEU A 156 13.15 -17.89 -26.81
CA LEU A 156 11.72 -18.18 -26.76
C LEU A 156 11.00 -17.14 -25.90
N VAL A 157 9.82 -16.72 -26.33
CA VAL A 157 9.02 -15.75 -25.59
C VAL A 157 7.68 -16.37 -25.21
N PHE A 158 7.37 -16.34 -23.93
CA PHE A 158 6.13 -16.82 -23.35
C PHE A 158 5.34 -15.64 -22.80
N VAL A 159 4.10 -15.50 -23.22
CA VAL A 159 3.20 -14.42 -22.75
C VAL A 159 2.02 -15.03 -22.02
N GLY A 160 1.70 -14.48 -20.88
CA GLY A 160 0.65 -15.02 -20.04
C GLY A 160 0.10 -14.06 -19.00
N HIS A 161 -0.53 -14.65 -18.00
CA HIS A 161 -1.18 -13.96 -16.91
C HIS A 161 -0.91 -14.67 -15.59
N THR A 162 -0.88 -13.90 -14.53
CA THR A 162 -0.91 -14.42 -13.17
C THR A 162 -2.26 -15.07 -12.88
N ALA A 163 -2.26 -16.09 -12.04
CA ALA A 163 -3.45 -16.76 -11.54
C ALA A 163 -3.32 -17.03 -10.04
N THR A 164 -4.41 -17.01 -9.33
CA THR A 164 -4.52 -17.60 -8.00
C THR A 164 -4.86 -19.08 -8.11
N PHE A 165 -4.56 -19.87 -7.07
CA PHE A 165 -4.93 -21.29 -7.05
C PHE A 165 -6.43 -21.50 -7.30
N ALA A 166 -7.28 -20.64 -6.74
CA ALA A 166 -8.72 -20.70 -6.93
C ALA A 166 -9.18 -20.38 -8.37
N GLU A 167 -8.49 -19.44 -9.05
CA GLU A 167 -8.80 -19.08 -10.44
C GLU A 167 -8.44 -20.17 -11.44
N LEU A 168 -7.51 -21.06 -11.10
CA LEU A 168 -7.16 -22.21 -11.91
C LEU A 168 -8.23 -23.31 -11.90
N GLN A 169 -9.14 -23.29 -10.92
CA GLN A 169 -10.21 -24.28 -10.78
C GLN A 169 -9.71 -25.73 -10.94
N LEU A 170 -8.63 -26.03 -10.23
CA LEU A 170 -7.91 -27.31 -10.38
C LEU A 170 -8.70 -28.46 -9.76
N GLU A 171 -8.72 -29.57 -10.49
CA GLU A 171 -9.30 -30.87 -10.11
C GLU A 171 -8.24 -31.97 -10.18
N LYS A 172 -8.55 -33.16 -9.66
CA LYS A 172 -7.67 -34.34 -9.67
C LYS A 172 -6.29 -34.05 -9.09
N LEU A 173 -6.28 -33.29 -8.01
CA LEU A 173 -5.06 -32.93 -7.28
C LEU A 173 -4.53 -34.15 -6.50
N LYS A 174 -3.24 -34.12 -6.12
CA LYS A 174 -2.68 -35.09 -5.16
C LYS A 174 -3.53 -35.11 -3.89
N GLU A 175 -3.88 -36.31 -3.44
CA GLU A 175 -4.54 -36.49 -2.15
C GLU A 175 -3.61 -36.01 -1.02
N VAL A 176 -4.17 -35.28 -0.11
CA VAL A 176 -3.49 -34.83 1.11
C VAL A 176 -4.00 -35.70 2.24
N ASP A 177 -3.10 -36.34 2.98
CA ASP A 177 -3.50 -37.11 4.15
C ASP A 177 -4.32 -36.23 5.11
N ALA A 178 -5.39 -36.80 5.68
CA ALA A 178 -6.32 -36.07 6.55
C ALA A 178 -5.61 -35.45 7.78
N ALA A 179 -4.46 -36.00 8.20
CA ALA A 179 -3.61 -35.46 9.24
C ALA A 179 -2.93 -34.14 8.80
N ASP A 180 -2.58 -33.99 7.52
CA ASP A 180 -2.01 -32.79 6.93
C ASP A 180 -3.07 -31.68 6.76
N ALA A 181 -4.30 -32.05 6.45
CA ALA A 181 -5.41 -31.12 6.26
C ALA A 181 -5.86 -30.46 7.57
N ALA A 182 -5.67 -31.15 8.70
CA ALA A 182 -6.02 -30.64 10.03
C ALA A 182 -4.94 -29.74 10.66
N GLY A 183 -3.81 -29.47 9.96
CA GLY A 183 -2.72 -28.66 10.49
C GLY A 183 -1.96 -29.27 11.68
N ALA A 184 -2.27 -30.52 12.03
CA ALA A 184 -1.74 -31.17 13.22
C ALA A 184 -0.40 -31.88 13.01
N THR A 185 -0.08 -32.28 11.76
CA THR A 185 1.22 -32.88 11.42
C THR A 185 1.47 -32.67 9.93
N ILE A 186 2.47 -31.89 9.57
CA ILE A 186 2.86 -31.75 8.16
C ILE A 186 3.63 -33.01 7.79
N THR A 187 3.00 -33.96 7.08
CA THR A 187 3.73 -35.08 6.47
C THR A 187 4.62 -34.53 5.37
N GLY A 188 5.91 -34.76 5.51
CA GLY A 188 6.94 -34.18 4.66
C GLY A 188 7.92 -33.30 5.43
N VAL A 189 7.79 -33.23 6.75
CA VAL A 189 8.83 -32.62 7.60
C VAL A 189 10.12 -33.40 7.41
N ARG A 190 11.12 -32.77 6.79
CA ARG A 190 12.46 -33.30 6.68
C ARG A 190 13.25 -32.87 7.92
N ALA A 191 13.51 -33.82 8.81
CA ALA A 191 14.36 -33.58 9.98
C ALA A 191 15.83 -33.89 9.64
N PHE A 192 16.74 -33.04 10.10
CA PHE A 192 18.19 -33.23 9.96
C PHE A 192 18.92 -32.49 11.09
N ASN A 193 20.20 -32.76 11.24
CA ASN A 193 21.03 -32.07 12.22
C ASN A 193 21.82 -30.94 11.55
N CYS A 194 21.92 -29.80 12.24
CA CYS A 194 22.74 -28.70 11.80
C CYS A 194 24.20 -29.16 11.55
N PRO A 195 24.76 -28.95 10.35
CA PRO A 195 26.13 -29.40 10.05
C PRO A 195 27.20 -28.63 10.81
N HIS A 196 26.85 -27.54 11.49
CA HIS A 196 27.79 -26.74 12.27
C HIS A 196 27.76 -27.09 13.79
N CYS A 197 26.56 -27.24 14.38
CA CYS A 197 26.43 -27.44 15.83
C CYS A 197 25.68 -28.72 16.24
N ALA A 198 25.25 -29.52 15.28
CA ALA A 198 24.48 -30.75 15.47
C ALA A 198 23.09 -30.58 16.10
N ALA A 199 22.59 -29.37 16.29
CA ALA A 199 21.22 -29.17 16.79
C ALA A 199 20.19 -29.72 15.79
N PRO A 200 19.07 -30.33 16.29
CA PRO A 200 18.04 -30.85 15.41
C PRO A 200 17.30 -29.70 14.72
N LEU A 201 17.08 -29.84 13.41
CA LEU A 201 16.36 -28.89 12.58
C LEU A 201 15.27 -29.65 11.81
N ALA A 202 14.19 -28.94 11.48
CA ALA A 202 13.11 -29.46 10.67
C ALA A 202 12.79 -28.48 9.53
N VAL A 203 12.32 -29.00 8.40
CA VAL A 203 11.82 -28.23 7.27
C VAL A 203 10.38 -28.64 7.00
N HIS A 204 9.49 -27.66 7.02
CA HIS A 204 8.04 -27.88 6.94
C HIS A 204 7.51 -27.83 5.50
N SER A 205 8.30 -27.35 4.55
CA SER A 205 7.92 -27.33 3.14
C SER A 205 9.10 -27.66 2.26
N PRO A 206 8.92 -28.48 1.20
CA PRO A 206 9.95 -28.71 0.18
C PRO A 206 10.33 -27.45 -0.61
N ALA A 207 9.50 -26.39 -0.57
CA ALA A 207 9.81 -25.11 -1.17
C ALA A 207 10.86 -24.28 -0.38
N ILE A 208 11.27 -24.76 0.78
CA ILE A 208 12.28 -24.06 1.61
C ILE A 208 13.67 -24.27 0.99
N ALA A 209 14.36 -23.17 0.75
CA ALA A 209 15.71 -23.14 0.19
C ALA A 209 16.80 -23.03 1.27
N SER A 210 16.50 -22.39 2.39
CA SER A 210 17.45 -22.24 3.48
C SER A 210 16.79 -22.27 4.87
N VAL A 211 17.57 -22.74 5.86
CA VAL A 211 17.19 -22.75 7.27
C VAL A 211 18.27 -22.06 8.08
N ALA A 212 17.90 -21.08 8.89
CA ALA A 212 18.79 -20.49 9.86
C ALA A 212 18.62 -21.20 11.22
N CYS A 213 19.69 -21.81 11.68
CA CYS A 213 19.70 -22.60 12.91
C CYS A 213 19.48 -21.73 14.14
N ASP A 214 18.47 -22.04 14.94
CA ASP A 214 18.14 -21.34 16.18
C ASP A 214 19.21 -21.52 17.28
N ALA A 215 19.94 -22.64 17.24
CA ALA A 215 20.98 -22.95 18.21
C ALA A 215 22.29 -22.19 17.96
N CYS A 216 22.71 -21.99 16.70
CA CYS A 216 24.01 -21.38 16.39
C CYS A 216 23.95 -20.23 15.39
N GLY A 217 22.79 -19.90 14.82
CA GLY A 217 22.61 -18.82 13.85
C GLY A 217 23.21 -19.08 12.46
N SER A 218 23.77 -20.27 12.22
CA SER A 218 24.31 -20.62 10.91
C SER A 218 23.18 -20.81 9.90
N VAL A 219 23.34 -20.30 8.68
CA VAL A 219 22.40 -20.50 7.57
C VAL A 219 22.80 -21.72 6.77
N ILE A 220 21.85 -22.62 6.57
CA ILE A 220 22.02 -23.93 5.94
C ILE A 220 21.16 -23.98 4.68
N GLY A 221 21.74 -24.31 3.54
CA GLY A 221 20.99 -24.59 2.33
C GLY A 221 20.39 -25.99 2.40
N VAL A 222 19.11 -26.11 2.13
CA VAL A 222 18.33 -27.36 2.20
C VAL A 222 17.65 -27.72 0.88
N ASP A 223 18.00 -27.03 -0.16
CA ASP A 223 17.46 -27.13 -1.52
C ASP A 223 17.83 -28.45 -2.26
N ASN A 224 18.52 -29.36 -1.58
CA ASN A 224 19.00 -30.64 -2.10
C ASN A 224 18.99 -31.75 -1.03
N GLU A 225 19.24 -32.99 -1.48
CA GLU A 225 19.62 -34.08 -0.56
C GLU A 225 20.90 -33.77 0.21
N ASN A 226 21.77 -32.94 -0.35
CA ASN A 226 23.00 -32.48 0.29
C ASN A 226 22.76 -31.19 1.07
N ILE A 227 22.70 -31.31 2.38
CA ILE A 227 22.63 -30.19 3.32
C ILE A 227 23.97 -29.45 3.27
N ARG A 228 23.95 -28.13 2.98
CA ARG A 228 25.17 -27.31 2.87
C ARG A 228 25.14 -26.17 3.87
N LEU A 229 26.25 -25.99 4.56
CA LEU A 229 26.47 -24.77 5.35
C LEU A 229 26.72 -23.60 4.40
N LEU A 230 25.81 -22.61 4.36
CA LEU A 230 25.92 -21.41 3.52
C LEU A 230 26.73 -20.33 4.23
N THR A 231 26.42 -20.07 5.49
CA THR A 231 27.07 -19.03 6.28
C THR A 231 27.25 -19.52 7.72
N LYS A 232 28.46 -19.37 8.27
CA LYS A 232 28.67 -19.49 9.72
C LYS A 232 28.24 -18.18 10.38
N ALA A 233 27.38 -18.24 11.38
CA ALA A 233 27.07 -17.05 12.13
C ALA A 233 28.35 -16.53 12.81
N ALA A 234 28.69 -15.27 12.60
CA ALA A 234 29.39 -14.50 13.62
C ALA A 234 28.46 -14.49 14.83
N GLN A 235 28.96 -14.71 16.03
CA GLN A 235 28.21 -14.78 17.30
C GLN A 235 27.38 -13.48 17.48
N ALA A 236 26.29 -13.34 16.74
CA ALA A 236 25.35 -12.25 16.86
C ALA A 236 24.42 -12.54 18.06
N LEU A 237 24.04 -11.50 18.75
CA LEU A 237 23.05 -11.52 19.83
C LEU A 237 21.83 -12.34 19.38
N ARG A 238 21.49 -13.39 20.14
CA ARG A 238 20.27 -14.17 19.89
C ARG A 238 19.07 -13.29 20.17
N GLU A 239 18.28 -13.02 19.14
CA GLU A 239 16.99 -12.37 19.30
C GLU A 239 15.90 -13.43 19.45
N THR A 240 15.04 -13.25 20.43
CA THR A 240 13.88 -14.13 20.64
C THR A 240 12.67 -13.47 19.98
N PRO A 241 12.09 -14.08 18.93
CA PRO A 241 10.89 -13.58 18.31
C PRO A 241 9.74 -13.47 19.32
N TRP A 242 9.00 -12.37 19.33
CA TRP A 242 7.81 -12.24 20.17
C TRP A 242 6.72 -13.26 19.79
N LEU A 243 6.53 -13.50 18.48
CA LEU A 243 5.70 -14.57 17.96
C LEU A 243 6.60 -15.78 17.69
N PRO A 244 6.49 -16.87 18.46
CA PRO A 244 7.38 -18.02 18.33
C PRO A 244 7.24 -18.72 16.98
N LEU A 245 8.35 -19.26 16.47
CA LEU A 245 8.31 -20.15 15.31
C LEU A 245 7.48 -21.40 15.63
N GLY A 246 6.78 -21.94 14.62
CA GLY A 246 5.83 -23.03 14.81
C GLY A 246 4.46 -22.61 15.33
N SER A 247 4.25 -21.33 15.67
CA SER A 247 2.92 -20.83 16.04
C SER A 247 1.96 -20.96 14.86
N GLN A 248 0.76 -21.45 15.15
CA GLN A 248 -0.33 -21.53 14.19
C GLN A 248 -1.41 -20.51 14.51
N GLY A 249 -1.98 -19.88 13.49
CA GLY A 249 -3.00 -18.88 13.71
C GLY A 249 -3.82 -18.60 12.47
N ARG A 250 -5.07 -18.14 12.67
CA ARG A 250 -5.98 -17.80 11.58
C ARG A 250 -6.04 -16.30 11.39
N LEU A 251 -5.46 -15.82 10.29
CA LEU A 251 -5.44 -14.41 9.95
C LEU A 251 -6.08 -14.17 8.57
N ARG A 252 -7.00 -13.21 8.50
CA ARG A 252 -7.75 -12.92 7.25
C ARG A 252 -8.40 -14.16 6.60
N GLY A 253 -8.88 -15.09 7.44
CA GLY A 253 -9.59 -16.31 6.99
C GLY A 253 -8.69 -17.46 6.53
N VAL A 254 -7.36 -17.28 6.55
CA VAL A 254 -6.36 -18.28 6.17
C VAL A 254 -5.61 -18.76 7.40
N ASP A 255 -5.39 -20.07 7.48
CA ASP A 255 -4.62 -20.70 8.56
C ASP A 255 -3.13 -20.63 8.21
N TRP A 256 -2.34 -19.98 9.05
CA TRP A 256 -0.91 -19.73 8.84
C TRP A 256 -0.05 -20.45 9.87
N LEU A 257 1.10 -20.93 9.42
CA LEU A 257 2.19 -21.42 10.25
C LEU A 257 3.35 -20.42 10.19
N VAL A 258 3.86 -19.98 11.33
CA VAL A 258 5.06 -19.13 11.42
C VAL A 258 6.29 -20.01 11.26
N ILE A 259 7.02 -19.87 10.15
CA ILE A 259 8.16 -20.73 9.81
C ILE A 259 9.51 -20.03 9.90
N GLY A 260 9.54 -18.72 9.73
CA GLY A 260 10.78 -17.94 9.74
C GLY A 260 10.61 -16.60 10.43
N PHE A 261 11.73 -16.05 10.87
CA PHE A 261 11.82 -14.72 11.47
C PHE A 261 13.11 -14.06 11.01
N MET A 262 13.00 -12.79 10.62
CA MET A 262 14.17 -11.96 10.33
C MET A 262 14.04 -10.57 10.98
N ARG A 263 15.21 -9.99 11.27
CA ARG A 263 15.32 -8.56 11.57
C ARG A 263 15.94 -7.88 10.36
N ARG A 264 15.34 -6.76 10.03
CA ARG A 264 15.92 -5.84 9.04
C ARG A 264 16.12 -4.48 9.69
N SER A 265 16.99 -3.68 9.12
CA SER A 265 17.24 -2.32 9.59
C SER A 265 17.51 -1.40 8.41
N THR A 266 17.11 -0.15 8.55
CA THR A 266 17.59 0.95 7.72
C THR A 266 18.36 1.93 8.57
N ARG A 267 19.32 2.62 7.96
CA ARG A 267 20.11 3.64 8.65
C ARG A 267 19.85 5.01 8.04
N ALA A 268 19.38 5.94 8.86
CA ALA A 268 19.16 7.33 8.49
C ALA A 268 19.72 8.25 9.56
N ASP A 269 20.43 9.29 9.18
CA ASP A 269 21.04 10.29 10.08
C ASP A 269 21.89 9.69 11.22
N GLY A 270 22.55 8.55 10.91
CA GLY A 270 23.40 7.84 11.89
C GLY A 270 22.64 6.98 12.90
N VAL A 271 21.31 6.91 12.81
CA VAL A 271 20.44 6.10 13.67
C VAL A 271 19.96 4.88 12.90
N ASP A 272 19.94 3.72 13.57
CA ASP A 272 19.41 2.49 13.03
C ASP A 272 17.92 2.34 13.41
N TYR A 273 17.09 2.02 12.41
CA TYR A 273 15.66 1.80 12.53
C TYR A 273 15.35 0.33 12.22
N PRO A 274 15.40 -0.55 13.23
CA PRO A 274 15.14 -1.97 13.04
C PRO A 274 13.65 -2.29 13.08
N TRP A 275 13.24 -3.31 12.30
CA TRP A 275 11.92 -3.93 12.35
C TRP A 275 12.02 -5.44 12.27
N SER A 276 10.92 -6.12 12.55
CA SER A 276 10.80 -7.58 12.57
C SER A 276 9.88 -8.05 11.46
N GLU A 277 10.26 -9.13 10.79
CA GLU A 277 9.45 -9.79 9.77
C GLU A 277 9.31 -11.27 10.10
N TYR A 278 8.07 -11.76 10.16
CA TYR A 278 7.74 -13.17 10.40
C TYR A 278 7.24 -13.77 9.08
N LEU A 279 7.89 -14.82 8.62
CA LEU A 279 7.46 -15.55 7.44
C LEU A 279 6.36 -16.54 7.82
N LEU A 280 5.21 -16.37 7.19
CA LEU A 280 4.03 -17.19 7.32
C LEU A 280 3.94 -18.15 6.13
N PHE A 281 3.57 -19.40 6.38
CA PHE A 281 3.36 -20.41 5.37
C PHE A 281 1.94 -21.00 5.43
N ASN A 282 1.33 -21.15 4.25
CA ASN A 282 0.13 -21.95 4.03
C ASN A 282 0.32 -22.75 2.75
N ARG A 283 -0.07 -24.01 2.76
CA ARG A 283 0.17 -24.92 1.65
C ARG A 283 -0.50 -24.51 0.33
N GLU A 284 -1.68 -23.91 0.41
CA GLU A 284 -2.47 -23.48 -0.77
C GLU A 284 -2.24 -22.02 -1.15
N GLN A 285 -1.99 -21.17 -0.15
CA GLN A 285 -1.81 -19.74 -0.32
C GLN A 285 -0.33 -19.33 -0.44
N GLY A 286 0.59 -20.29 -0.31
CA GLY A 286 2.03 -20.02 -0.32
C GLY A 286 2.50 -19.25 0.90
N PHE A 287 3.20 -18.15 0.68
CA PHE A 287 3.86 -17.37 1.73
C PHE A 287 3.22 -16.00 1.90
N ALA A 288 3.29 -15.51 3.14
CA ALA A 288 2.93 -14.16 3.53
C ALA A 288 3.89 -13.66 4.61
N TRP A 289 3.85 -12.39 4.89
CA TRP A 289 4.66 -11.76 5.92
C TRP A 289 3.80 -11.09 6.96
N LEU A 290 4.19 -11.23 8.21
CA LEU A 290 3.69 -10.41 9.30
C LEU A 290 4.84 -9.50 9.74
N ILE A 291 4.69 -8.19 9.53
CA ILE A 291 5.73 -7.20 9.78
C ILE A 291 5.38 -6.46 11.07
N GLU A 292 6.34 -6.37 11.98
CA GLU A 292 6.22 -5.60 13.22
C GLU A 292 7.28 -4.52 13.27
N ASP A 293 6.85 -3.29 13.46
CA ASP A 293 7.71 -2.13 13.67
C ASP A 293 7.14 -1.25 14.79
N GLN A 294 7.89 -1.13 15.89
CA GLN A 294 7.54 -0.32 17.05
C GLN A 294 6.12 -0.56 17.59
N GLY A 295 5.67 -1.83 17.60
CA GLY A 295 4.36 -2.24 18.06
C GLY A 295 3.23 -2.08 17.04
N HIS A 296 3.53 -1.64 15.83
CA HIS A 296 2.61 -1.59 14.70
C HIS A 296 2.76 -2.85 13.84
N TRP A 297 1.65 -3.36 13.34
CA TRP A 297 1.63 -4.62 12.61
C TRP A 297 1.06 -4.46 11.20
N ASN A 298 1.63 -5.22 10.28
CA ASN A 298 1.16 -5.31 8.91
C ASN A 298 1.14 -6.76 8.44
N HIS A 299 0.12 -7.15 7.69
CA HIS A 299 0.09 -8.41 6.95
C HIS A 299 0.39 -8.12 5.49
N ALA A 300 1.52 -8.61 5.00
CA ALA A 300 2.00 -8.37 3.65
C ALA A 300 1.99 -9.65 2.80
N ARG A 301 1.71 -9.50 1.51
CA ARG A 301 1.77 -10.56 0.50
C ARG A 301 2.44 -10.03 -0.75
N SER A 302 3.10 -10.94 -1.48
CA SER A 302 3.63 -10.64 -2.80
C SER A 302 2.53 -10.11 -3.72
N LEU A 303 2.89 -9.16 -4.56
CA LEU A 303 1.98 -8.51 -5.50
C LEU A 303 2.35 -8.91 -6.93
N SER A 304 1.60 -9.86 -7.47
CA SER A 304 1.86 -10.43 -8.80
C SER A 304 1.67 -9.44 -9.96
N SER A 305 0.90 -8.38 -9.74
CA SER A 305 0.65 -7.31 -10.73
C SER A 305 1.13 -5.97 -10.18
N PRO A 306 2.42 -5.63 -10.34
CA PRO A 306 2.97 -4.38 -9.83
C PRO A 306 2.38 -3.17 -10.54
N PRO A 307 2.27 -2.02 -9.84
CA PRO A 307 1.87 -0.78 -10.48
C PRO A 307 2.96 -0.29 -11.45
N PRO A 308 2.57 0.36 -12.57
CA PRO A 308 3.54 0.92 -13.52
C PRO A 308 4.11 2.24 -12.98
N VAL A 309 4.97 2.15 -11.99
CA VAL A 309 5.54 3.31 -11.26
C VAL A 309 7.03 3.41 -11.52
N SER A 310 7.49 4.62 -11.83
CA SER A 310 8.92 4.91 -11.94
C SER A 310 9.54 5.10 -10.54
N ARG A 311 10.82 4.81 -10.42
CA ARG A 311 11.57 5.01 -9.17
C ARG A 311 11.43 6.45 -8.65
N GLY A 312 11.13 6.59 -7.35
CA GLY A 312 10.98 7.90 -6.71
C GLY A 312 9.74 8.69 -7.13
N GLN A 313 8.79 8.08 -7.83
CA GLN A 313 7.55 8.75 -8.20
C GLN A 313 6.74 9.13 -6.96
N ALA A 314 6.38 10.40 -6.79
CA ALA A 314 5.76 10.90 -5.57
C ALA A 314 4.38 10.29 -5.25
N SER A 315 3.62 9.90 -6.26
CA SER A 315 2.32 9.24 -6.05
C SER A 315 1.78 8.60 -7.34
N PHE A 316 0.87 7.64 -7.18
CA PHE A 316 0.14 7.01 -8.29
C PHE A 316 -1.25 6.57 -7.85
N LYS A 317 -2.10 6.26 -8.83
CA LYS A 317 -3.45 5.70 -8.59
C LYS A 317 -3.49 4.23 -8.95
N ARG A 318 -4.11 3.41 -8.05
CA ARG A 318 -4.41 2.01 -8.28
C ARG A 318 -5.78 1.67 -7.66
N ASP A 319 -6.62 0.98 -8.40
CA ASP A 319 -7.97 0.55 -7.95
C ASP A 319 -8.78 1.70 -7.34
N GLY A 320 -8.73 2.89 -7.98
CA GLY A 320 -9.40 4.11 -7.53
C GLY A 320 -8.79 4.79 -6.31
N ARG A 321 -7.74 4.23 -5.72
CA ARG A 321 -7.04 4.77 -4.54
C ARG A 321 -5.76 5.46 -4.93
N GLN A 322 -5.39 6.54 -4.22
CA GLN A 322 -4.14 7.24 -4.43
C GLN A 322 -3.11 6.81 -3.38
N PHE A 323 -2.03 6.22 -3.84
CA PHE A 323 -0.86 5.88 -3.05
C PHE A 323 0.17 7.00 -3.16
N LYS A 324 0.78 7.36 -2.03
CA LYS A 324 1.81 8.40 -1.96
C LYS A 324 3.11 7.78 -1.44
N LEU A 325 4.23 8.15 -2.05
CA LEU A 325 5.54 7.76 -1.55
C LEU A 325 5.72 8.31 -0.12
N PHE A 326 5.96 7.42 0.81
CA PHE A 326 6.18 7.72 2.21
C PHE A 326 7.67 7.67 2.56
N ASN A 327 8.36 6.63 2.10
CA ASN A 327 9.76 6.37 2.42
C ASN A 327 10.50 5.80 1.22
N SER A 328 11.80 6.10 1.14
CA SER A 328 12.75 5.44 0.24
C SER A 328 14.04 5.26 1.00
N ALA A 329 14.45 4.02 1.23
CA ALA A 329 15.56 3.67 2.10
C ALA A 329 16.32 2.44 1.60
N HIS A 330 17.52 2.22 2.16
CA HIS A 330 18.27 0.97 2.01
C HIS A 330 18.01 0.11 3.25
N ALA A 331 17.44 -1.06 3.04
CA ALA A 331 17.20 -2.06 4.07
C ALA A 331 18.29 -3.12 4.05
N GLU A 332 18.74 -3.54 5.23
CA GLU A 332 19.71 -4.60 5.43
C GLU A 332 19.13 -5.69 6.31
N VAL A 333 19.39 -6.96 5.99
CA VAL A 333 19.07 -8.11 6.84
C VAL A 333 20.10 -8.23 7.95
N THR A 334 19.71 -8.03 9.20
CA THR A 334 20.63 -8.04 10.35
C THR A 334 20.60 -9.33 11.16
N TYR A 335 19.48 -10.07 11.12
CA TYR A 335 19.31 -11.34 11.84
C TYR A 335 18.28 -12.23 11.16
N VAL A 336 18.48 -13.55 11.21
CA VAL A 336 17.55 -14.55 10.67
C VAL A 336 17.50 -15.79 11.54
N VAL A 337 16.31 -16.41 11.64
CA VAL A 337 16.11 -17.73 12.27
C VAL A 337 14.90 -18.43 11.65
N GLY A 338 14.95 -19.77 11.54
CA GLY A 338 13.89 -20.58 10.93
C GLY A 338 14.05 -20.76 9.43
N GLU A 339 12.96 -20.96 8.72
CA GLU A 339 12.89 -21.43 7.34
C GLU A 339 12.58 -20.29 6.37
N PHE A 340 13.23 -20.31 5.18
CA PHE A 340 13.02 -19.32 4.12
C PHE A 340 12.94 -20.02 2.75
N TYR A 341 12.02 -19.58 1.91
CA TYR A 341 11.85 -20.13 0.55
C TYR A 341 12.90 -19.62 -0.46
N TRP A 342 13.83 -18.78 0.00
CA TRP A 342 15.01 -18.33 -0.75
C TRP A 342 16.27 -18.47 0.12
N ARG A 343 17.43 -18.33 -0.49
CA ARG A 343 18.70 -18.27 0.26
C ARG A 343 18.83 -16.91 0.94
N VAL A 344 18.40 -16.85 2.18
CA VAL A 344 18.56 -15.66 2.99
C VAL A 344 20.02 -15.47 3.38
N VAL A 345 20.50 -14.23 3.30
CA VAL A 345 21.88 -13.87 3.66
C VAL A 345 21.84 -12.69 4.64
N VAL A 346 22.48 -12.87 5.82
CA VAL A 346 22.69 -11.76 6.75
C VAL A 346 23.68 -10.77 6.13
N GLY A 347 23.35 -9.48 6.14
CA GLY A 347 24.07 -8.42 5.43
C GLY A 347 23.57 -8.16 4.01
N GLU A 348 22.58 -8.92 3.53
CA GLU A 348 21.94 -8.63 2.25
C GLU A 348 21.20 -7.29 2.31
N THR A 349 21.36 -6.50 1.24
CA THR A 349 20.77 -5.16 1.16
C THR A 349 19.86 -5.03 -0.06
N CYS A 350 18.79 -4.25 0.09
CA CYS A 350 17.95 -3.85 -1.03
C CYS A 350 17.50 -2.38 -0.86
N THR A 351 17.08 -1.76 -1.95
CA THR A 351 16.39 -0.47 -1.91
C THR A 351 14.90 -0.74 -1.72
N VAL A 352 14.29 -0.10 -0.72
CA VAL A 352 12.86 -0.19 -0.40
C VAL A 352 12.20 1.16 -0.67
N GLU A 353 11.06 1.15 -1.35
CA GLU A 353 10.18 2.31 -1.51
C GLU A 353 8.77 1.94 -1.03
N ASP A 354 8.27 2.67 -0.03
CA ASP A 354 6.95 2.44 0.55
C ASP A 354 5.97 3.49 0.09
N TYR A 355 4.86 3.06 -0.48
CA TYR A 355 3.74 3.88 -0.94
C TYR A 355 2.51 3.61 -0.10
N VAL A 356 1.95 4.64 0.53
CA VAL A 356 0.88 4.49 1.50
C VAL A 356 -0.46 5.05 1.02
N CYS A 357 -1.51 4.31 1.34
CA CYS A 357 -2.92 4.68 1.27
C CYS A 357 -3.65 3.98 2.43
N PRO A 358 -3.62 4.51 3.66
CA PRO A 358 -4.13 3.82 4.83
C PRO A 358 -5.51 3.18 4.63
N PRO A 359 -5.72 1.92 5.05
CA PRO A 359 -4.81 1.05 5.81
C PRO A 359 -3.78 0.29 4.95
N LEU A 360 -3.70 0.55 3.66
CA LEU A 360 -2.84 -0.17 2.73
C LEU A 360 -1.48 0.50 2.56
N MET A 361 -0.47 -0.34 2.31
CA MET A 361 0.86 0.05 1.89
C MET A 361 1.31 -0.87 0.75
N LEU A 362 1.94 -0.31 -0.26
CA LEU A 362 2.61 -1.05 -1.32
C LEU A 362 4.09 -0.78 -1.18
N SER A 363 4.86 -1.85 -1.00
CA SER A 363 6.31 -1.77 -0.86
C SER A 363 6.98 -2.35 -2.10
N ARG A 364 7.94 -1.64 -2.62
CA ARG A 364 8.78 -2.03 -3.74
C ARG A 364 10.18 -2.28 -3.23
N GLU A 365 10.72 -3.46 -3.47
CA GLU A 365 12.08 -3.84 -3.13
C GLU A 365 12.88 -4.12 -4.40
N VAL A 366 14.07 -3.55 -4.49
CA VAL A 366 14.95 -3.70 -5.66
C VAL A 366 16.35 -4.08 -5.21
N ASN A 367 16.86 -5.15 -5.77
CA ASN A 367 18.26 -5.57 -5.66
C ASN A 367 18.90 -5.72 -7.06
N ALA A 368 20.08 -6.30 -7.14
CA ALA A 368 20.82 -6.45 -8.40
C ALA A 368 20.15 -7.42 -9.40
N LYS A 369 19.26 -8.30 -8.94
CA LYS A 369 18.67 -9.39 -9.75
C LYS A 369 17.18 -9.22 -9.97
N GLU A 370 16.46 -8.62 -9.02
CA GLU A 370 15.01 -8.57 -9.03
C GLU A 370 14.45 -7.23 -8.52
N ALA A 371 13.23 -6.94 -8.96
CA ALA A 371 12.39 -5.86 -8.46
C ALA A 371 11.02 -6.45 -8.09
N THR A 372 10.76 -6.57 -6.80
CA THR A 372 9.56 -7.18 -6.26
C THR A 372 8.63 -6.13 -5.66
N TRP A 373 7.34 -6.46 -5.62
CA TRP A 373 6.33 -5.65 -4.97
C TRP A 373 5.54 -6.48 -3.99
N SER A 374 5.21 -5.88 -2.87
CA SER A 374 4.30 -6.44 -1.88
C SER A 374 3.16 -5.49 -1.56
N SER A 375 2.04 -6.05 -1.15
CA SER A 375 0.89 -5.30 -0.62
C SER A 375 0.73 -5.65 0.83
N ALA A 376 0.75 -4.66 1.71
CA ALA A 376 0.58 -4.79 3.14
C ALA A 376 -0.69 -4.08 3.61
N GLU A 377 -1.38 -4.69 4.57
CA GLU A 377 -2.54 -4.13 5.25
C GLU A 377 -2.24 -3.98 6.73
N TYR A 378 -2.52 -2.80 7.28
CA TYR A 378 -2.35 -2.52 8.70
C TYR A 378 -3.27 -3.39 9.57
N LEU A 379 -2.70 -3.96 10.64
CA LEU A 379 -3.39 -4.77 11.63
C LEU A 379 -3.29 -4.12 13.01
N LEU A 380 -4.32 -4.29 13.81
CA LEU A 380 -4.23 -4.00 15.23
C LEU A 380 -3.46 -5.13 15.93
N ALA A 381 -2.59 -4.81 16.89
CA ALA A 381 -1.87 -5.81 17.67
C ALA A 381 -2.81 -6.84 18.31
N ALA A 382 -4.02 -6.42 18.72
CA ALA A 382 -5.04 -7.31 19.27
C ALA A 382 -5.52 -8.37 18.26
N GLU A 383 -5.56 -8.06 16.95
CA GLU A 383 -5.92 -9.03 15.90
C GLU A 383 -4.85 -10.13 15.80
N VAL A 384 -3.56 -9.75 15.89
CA VAL A 384 -2.45 -10.69 15.85
C VAL A 384 -2.46 -11.59 17.10
N VAL A 385 -2.64 -10.99 18.29
CA VAL A 385 -2.77 -11.73 19.54
C VAL A 385 -3.90 -12.75 19.49
N ALA A 386 -5.07 -12.33 18.99
CA ALA A 386 -6.23 -13.20 18.87
C ALA A 386 -6.02 -14.32 17.83
N ALA A 387 -5.40 -13.98 16.69
CA ALA A 387 -5.17 -14.93 15.60
C ALA A 387 -4.24 -16.08 16.01
N PHE A 388 -3.16 -15.78 16.74
CA PHE A 388 -2.14 -16.76 17.15
C PHE A 388 -2.25 -17.22 18.60
N GLY A 389 -3.22 -16.74 19.37
CA GLY A 389 -3.44 -17.15 20.76
C GLY A 389 -2.29 -16.81 21.71
N ILE A 390 -1.52 -15.75 21.45
CA ILE A 390 -0.35 -15.38 22.22
C ILE A 390 -0.76 -14.78 23.56
N LYS A 391 -0.19 -15.29 24.65
CA LYS A 391 -0.47 -14.82 26.02
C LYS A 391 0.41 -13.63 26.42
N ALA A 392 1.59 -13.49 25.81
CA ALA A 392 2.49 -12.38 26.09
C ALA A 392 1.90 -11.06 25.58
N PRO A 393 2.04 -9.95 26.31
CA PRO A 393 1.58 -8.65 25.81
C PRO A 393 2.35 -8.29 24.53
N PRO A 394 1.66 -7.71 23.53
CA PRO A 394 2.33 -7.28 22.30
C PRO A 394 3.31 -6.15 22.58
N PRO A 395 4.32 -5.96 21.72
CA PRO A 395 5.20 -4.80 21.78
C PRO A 395 4.39 -3.50 21.87
N PRO A 396 4.77 -2.54 22.74
CA PRO A 396 4.03 -1.30 22.90
C PRO A 396 4.13 -0.44 21.64
N GLN A 397 3.01 0.09 21.18
CA GLN A 397 2.97 1.01 20.04
C GLN A 397 3.69 2.31 20.38
N LYS A 398 4.57 2.76 19.48
CA LYS A 398 5.27 4.03 19.56
C LYS A 398 4.96 4.87 18.31
N GLY A 399 4.48 6.10 18.55
CA GLY A 399 4.19 7.02 17.45
C GLY A 399 2.99 6.63 16.59
N VAL A 400 3.05 7.02 15.33
CA VAL A 400 2.05 6.73 14.28
C VAL A 400 2.76 6.05 13.13
N TYR A 401 2.20 4.95 12.66
CA TYR A 401 2.78 4.21 11.56
C TYR A 401 2.31 4.71 10.19
N ALA A 402 3.13 4.48 9.16
CA ALA A 402 2.96 5.00 7.81
C ALA A 402 1.56 4.76 7.21
N ASN A 403 1.05 3.54 7.31
CA ASN A 403 -0.27 3.16 6.80
C ASN A 403 -1.32 2.93 7.91
N GLN A 404 -1.05 3.42 9.13
CA GLN A 404 -2.04 3.34 10.20
C GLN A 404 -3.29 4.15 9.85
N PRO A 405 -4.50 3.57 9.93
CA PRO A 405 -5.74 4.33 9.81
C PRO A 405 -5.82 5.41 10.87
N ASN A 406 -6.23 6.60 10.48
CA ASN A 406 -6.40 7.68 11.46
C ASN A 406 -7.50 7.30 12.48
N PRO A 407 -7.14 7.08 13.76
CA PRO A 407 -8.09 6.65 14.78
C PRO A 407 -9.13 7.73 15.13
N LEU A 408 -8.87 8.99 14.73
CA LEU A 408 -9.72 10.13 15.04
C LEU A 408 -10.73 10.46 13.93
N VAL A 409 -10.81 9.71 12.85
CA VAL A 409 -11.71 10.00 11.71
C VAL A 409 -13.16 10.13 12.16
N ASP A 410 -13.67 9.20 12.97
CA ASP A 410 -15.06 9.22 13.43
C ASP A 410 -15.30 10.34 14.44
N THR A 411 -14.35 10.59 15.32
CA THR A 411 -14.39 11.74 16.24
C THR A 411 -14.41 13.04 15.46
N HIS A 412 -13.55 13.20 14.46
CA HIS A 412 -13.52 14.37 13.60
C HIS A 412 -14.85 14.58 12.87
N ARG A 413 -15.40 13.53 12.24
CA ARG A 413 -16.71 13.60 11.57
C ARG A 413 -17.82 14.02 12.53
N ARG A 414 -17.84 13.47 13.75
CA ARG A 414 -18.81 13.84 14.78
C ARG A 414 -18.64 15.28 15.20
N THR A 415 -17.42 15.74 15.44
CA THR A 415 -17.12 17.11 15.82
C THR A 415 -17.52 18.09 14.71
N CYS A 416 -17.22 17.81 13.46
CA CYS A 416 -17.65 18.64 12.34
C CYS A 416 -19.18 18.72 12.21
N ARG A 417 -19.89 17.60 12.39
CA ARG A 417 -21.38 17.62 12.39
C ARG A 417 -21.92 18.51 13.50
N LEU A 418 -21.41 18.38 14.71
CA LEU A 418 -21.81 19.23 15.85
C LEU A 418 -21.50 20.69 15.58
N PHE A 419 -20.31 20.99 15.07
CA PHE A 419 -19.93 22.36 14.71
C PHE A 419 -20.94 23.01 13.74
N TRP A 420 -21.28 22.30 12.65
CA TRP A 420 -22.24 22.84 11.68
C TRP A 420 -23.66 22.95 12.24
N LEU A 421 -24.09 22.03 13.12
CA LEU A 421 -25.37 22.15 13.80
C LEU A 421 -25.42 23.40 14.72
N PHE A 422 -24.37 23.64 15.49
CA PHE A 422 -24.28 24.85 16.33
C PHE A 422 -24.18 26.10 15.48
N ALA A 423 -23.37 26.10 14.41
CA ALA A 423 -23.26 27.24 13.50
C ALA A 423 -24.61 27.57 12.84
N LEU A 424 -25.33 26.55 12.36
CA LEU A 424 -26.69 26.74 11.84
C LEU A 424 -27.65 27.28 12.88
N GLY A 425 -27.64 26.70 14.09
CA GLY A 425 -28.47 27.16 15.20
C GLY A 425 -28.20 28.62 15.57
N ALA A 426 -26.92 28.99 15.72
CA ALA A 426 -26.52 30.36 16.00
C ALA A 426 -26.94 31.32 14.87
N THR A 427 -26.79 30.92 13.62
CA THR A 427 -27.24 31.72 12.48
C THR A 427 -28.76 31.91 12.47
N LEU A 428 -29.53 30.86 12.74
CA LEU A 428 -30.99 30.95 12.81
C LEU A 428 -31.44 31.86 13.95
N VAL A 429 -30.80 31.76 15.14
CA VAL A 429 -31.07 32.66 16.27
C VAL A 429 -30.74 34.10 15.88
N HIS A 430 -29.61 34.34 15.22
CA HIS A 430 -29.22 35.68 14.79
C HIS A 430 -30.21 36.26 13.76
N ILE A 431 -30.65 35.45 12.80
CA ILE A 431 -31.67 35.83 11.81
C ILE A 431 -33.00 36.14 12.52
N ALA A 432 -33.45 35.27 13.43
CA ALA A 432 -34.66 35.50 14.18
C ALA A 432 -34.59 36.80 15.01
N PHE A 433 -33.45 37.04 15.65
CA PHE A 433 -33.21 38.28 16.40
C PHE A 433 -33.23 39.50 15.46
N ALA A 434 -32.59 39.45 14.32
CA ALA A 434 -32.59 40.50 13.33
C ALA A 434 -34.01 40.85 12.82
N PHE A 435 -34.88 39.84 12.63
CA PHE A 435 -36.28 40.05 12.28
C PHE A 435 -37.13 40.61 13.43
N LEU A 436 -36.97 40.07 14.64
CA LEU A 436 -37.76 40.47 15.83
C LEU A 436 -37.40 41.85 16.34
N PHE A 437 -36.15 42.26 16.14
CA PHE A 437 -35.62 43.54 16.63
C PHE A 437 -35.10 44.44 15.49
N ALA A 438 -35.70 44.30 14.30
CA ALA A 438 -35.36 45.15 13.16
C ALA A 438 -35.55 46.65 13.52
N ALA A 439 -34.56 47.45 13.22
CA ALA A 439 -34.65 48.91 13.39
C ALA A 439 -35.78 49.48 12.52
N GLN A 440 -36.62 50.33 13.10
CA GLN A 440 -37.70 51.03 12.39
C GLN A 440 -37.32 52.48 12.18
N LEU A 441 -37.44 52.94 10.95
CA LEU A 441 -37.27 54.35 10.64
C LEU A 441 -38.50 55.11 11.16
N VAL A 442 -38.31 55.98 12.19
CA VAL A 442 -39.40 56.72 12.80
C VAL A 442 -39.49 58.15 12.28
N LEU A 443 -38.37 58.72 11.86
CA LEU A 443 -38.33 60.11 11.37
C LEU A 443 -37.22 60.23 10.31
N LYS A 444 -37.49 60.95 9.22
CA LYS A 444 -36.48 61.37 8.24
C LYS A 444 -36.81 62.79 7.78
N GLN A 445 -35.89 63.71 8.02
CA GLN A 445 -36.01 65.10 7.63
C GLN A 445 -34.70 65.56 6.96
N SER A 446 -34.77 66.62 6.15
CA SER A 446 -33.63 67.30 5.58
C SER A 446 -33.70 68.79 5.82
N LEU A 447 -32.54 69.35 6.03
CA LEU A 447 -32.37 70.81 6.24
C LEU A 447 -31.37 71.30 5.17
N VAL A 448 -31.65 72.41 4.58
CA VAL A 448 -30.70 73.02 3.63
C VAL A 448 -30.11 74.23 4.27
N LEU A 449 -28.79 74.25 4.43
CA LEU A 449 -28.04 75.41 4.92
C LEU A 449 -27.50 76.18 3.68
N SER A 450 -27.43 77.50 3.78
CA SER A 450 -26.86 78.31 2.73
C SER A 450 -25.79 79.25 3.29
N PRO A 451 -24.82 79.70 2.47
CA PRO A 451 -23.76 80.61 2.94
C PRO A 451 -24.25 81.92 3.56
N ALA A 452 -25.49 82.27 3.31
CA ALA A 452 -26.15 83.49 3.93
C ALA A 452 -26.83 83.17 5.25
N ASN A 453 -26.97 81.91 5.61
CA ASN A 453 -27.61 81.43 6.82
C ASN A 453 -26.91 80.15 7.26
N ASP A 454 -25.76 80.30 7.92
CA ASP A 454 -24.84 79.27 8.40
C ASP A 454 -25.28 78.54 9.67
N GLU A 455 -26.29 79.10 10.34
CA GLU A 455 -26.96 78.49 11.50
C GLU A 455 -28.47 78.36 11.23
N ALA A 456 -29.01 77.20 11.48
CA ALA A 456 -30.43 76.93 11.37
C ALA A 456 -30.90 75.91 12.42
N THR A 457 -32.10 76.14 12.95
CA THR A 457 -32.75 75.21 13.85
C THR A 457 -33.94 74.57 13.15
N LEU A 458 -33.95 73.24 13.22
CA LEU A 458 -35.05 72.45 12.67
C LEU A 458 -35.78 71.75 13.79
N THR A 459 -37.08 72.04 13.92
CA THR A 459 -37.95 71.30 14.85
C THR A 459 -38.69 70.22 14.06
N SER A 460 -38.56 69.02 14.52
CA SER A 460 -39.21 67.87 13.87
C SER A 460 -40.71 67.83 14.19
N GLN A 461 -41.45 67.07 13.39
CA GLN A 461 -42.77 66.59 13.77
C GLN A 461 -42.66 65.62 14.95
N GLU A 462 -43.73 65.56 15.75
CA GLU A 462 -43.81 64.56 16.82
C GLU A 462 -43.83 63.18 16.27
N PHE A 463 -43.07 62.30 16.89
CA PHE A 463 -43.04 60.87 16.56
C PHE A 463 -43.20 60.03 17.83
N VAL A 464 -43.68 58.80 17.65
CA VAL A 464 -43.91 57.88 18.76
C VAL A 464 -42.87 56.76 18.72
N LEU A 465 -42.13 56.57 19.79
CA LEU A 465 -41.24 55.42 19.95
C LEU A 465 -42.05 54.21 20.42
N ASN A 466 -41.75 53.06 19.80
CA ASN A 466 -42.33 51.82 20.24
C ASN A 466 -41.89 51.52 21.70
N SER A 467 -42.83 51.07 22.54
CA SER A 467 -42.58 50.76 23.97
C SER A 467 -41.45 49.70 24.17
N ARG A 468 -41.06 48.99 23.13
CA ARG A 468 -39.94 48.07 23.16
C ARG A 468 -38.62 48.68 22.71
N ALA A 469 -38.61 49.91 22.20
CA ALA A 469 -37.39 50.60 21.81
C ALA A 469 -36.49 50.80 23.03
N ARG A 470 -35.24 50.38 22.92
CA ARG A 470 -34.25 50.56 24.01
C ARG A 470 -33.21 51.61 23.68
N ALA A 471 -33.16 52.04 22.44
CA ALA A 471 -32.25 53.05 21.95
C ALA A 471 -32.84 53.72 20.72
N LEU A 472 -32.58 54.99 20.54
CA LEU A 472 -32.84 55.73 19.32
C LEU A 472 -31.52 56.09 18.67
N LEU A 473 -31.33 55.60 17.45
CA LEU A 473 -30.17 55.91 16.62
C LEU A 473 -30.52 57.13 15.77
N VAL A 474 -29.82 58.24 15.95
CA VAL A 474 -29.92 59.40 15.09
C VAL A 474 -28.71 59.42 14.17
N ARG A 475 -28.97 59.25 12.86
CA ARG A 475 -27.94 59.33 11.83
C ARG A 475 -28.04 60.66 11.10
N HIS A 476 -26.96 61.40 11.13
CA HIS A 476 -26.80 62.60 10.35
C HIS A 476 -25.98 62.28 9.09
N SER A 477 -26.41 62.81 7.97
CA SER A 477 -25.67 62.69 6.70
C SER A 477 -25.74 64.05 6.01
N THR A 478 -24.62 64.51 5.52
CA THR A 478 -24.46 65.80 4.85
C THR A 478 -23.67 65.67 3.59
N ASP A 479 -23.77 66.67 2.71
CA ASP A 479 -23.02 66.81 1.46
C ASP A 479 -21.80 67.73 1.59
N VAL A 480 -21.29 67.95 2.81
CA VAL A 480 -20.10 68.79 3.04
C VAL A 480 -18.89 68.21 2.29
N ALA A 481 -18.16 69.08 1.63
CA ALA A 481 -16.90 68.80 0.95
C ALA A 481 -15.89 69.88 1.26
N ASN A 482 -14.72 69.49 1.81
CA ASN A 482 -13.71 70.38 2.32
C ASN A 482 -14.27 71.39 3.36
N ASN A 483 -15.16 70.89 4.20
CA ASN A 483 -15.87 71.68 5.20
C ASN A 483 -16.32 70.78 6.37
N TRP A 484 -16.87 71.36 7.38
CA TRP A 484 -17.41 70.72 8.56
C TRP A 484 -18.78 71.29 8.96
N LEU A 485 -19.54 70.49 9.71
CA LEU A 485 -20.84 70.89 10.27
C LEU A 485 -20.94 70.38 11.72
N SER A 486 -21.26 71.30 12.67
CA SER A 486 -21.61 70.89 14.01
C SER A 486 -23.12 70.80 14.16
N LEU A 487 -23.58 69.70 14.74
CA LEU A 487 -25.00 69.41 14.90
C LEU A 487 -25.31 69.11 16.35
N THR A 488 -26.18 69.91 16.91
CA THR A 488 -26.78 69.71 18.26
C THR A 488 -28.16 69.08 18.08
N THR A 489 -28.31 67.83 18.52
CA THR A 489 -29.59 67.14 18.50
C THR A 489 -30.20 67.15 19.90
N THR A 490 -31.40 67.68 20.01
CA THR A 490 -32.16 67.70 21.28
C THR A 490 -33.43 66.88 21.09
N LEU A 491 -33.62 65.86 21.89
CA LEU A 491 -34.86 65.09 22.01
C LEU A 491 -35.64 65.65 23.23
N VAL A 492 -36.92 65.93 23.03
CA VAL A 492 -37.79 66.38 24.08
C VAL A 492 -38.93 65.38 24.26
N GLU A 493 -39.07 64.84 25.49
CA GLU A 493 -40.22 64.00 25.78
C GLU A 493 -41.45 64.89 26.06
N LYS A 494 -42.47 64.68 25.23
CA LYS A 494 -43.66 65.59 25.29
C LYS A 494 -44.40 65.59 26.60
N ASN A 495 -44.50 64.45 27.27
CA ASN A 495 -45.34 64.32 28.46
C ASN A 495 -44.61 64.80 29.73
N THR A 496 -43.32 64.56 29.87
CA THR A 496 -42.52 64.90 31.04
C THR A 496 -41.77 66.21 30.86
N GLY A 497 -41.47 66.60 29.63
CA GLY A 497 -40.61 67.72 29.31
C GLY A 497 -39.12 67.41 29.45
N ASP A 498 -38.77 66.16 29.70
CA ASP A 498 -37.39 65.80 29.84
C ASP A 498 -36.64 65.93 28.47
N THR A 499 -35.43 66.45 28.55
CA THR A 499 -34.61 66.74 27.38
C THR A 499 -33.32 65.93 27.38
N TYR A 500 -33.01 65.32 26.23
CA TYR A 500 -31.77 64.58 25.97
C TYR A 500 -31.05 65.30 24.83
N GLN A 501 -29.82 65.71 25.08
CA GLN A 501 -29.02 66.44 24.09
C GLN A 501 -27.73 65.77 23.78
N GLY A 502 -27.30 65.82 22.51
CA GLY A 502 -26.03 65.35 22.03
C GLY A 502 -25.50 66.26 20.94
N GLU A 503 -24.21 66.41 20.90
CA GLU A 503 -23.49 67.14 19.85
C GLU A 503 -22.68 66.17 18.99
N GLN A 504 -22.67 66.45 17.68
CA GLN A 504 -21.87 65.74 16.71
C GLN A 504 -21.25 66.70 15.73
N GLU A 505 -20.03 66.41 15.32
CA GLU A 505 -19.36 67.13 14.25
C GLU A 505 -19.16 66.17 13.06
N VAL A 506 -19.63 66.58 11.89
CA VAL A 506 -19.47 65.85 10.63
C VAL A 506 -18.54 66.69 9.77
N SER A 507 -17.43 66.13 9.40
CA SER A 507 -16.44 66.81 8.57
C SER A 507 -15.91 65.88 7.46
N TYR A 508 -15.74 66.44 6.27
CA TYR A 508 -15.15 65.68 5.16
C TYR A 508 -14.23 66.59 4.36
N TYR A 509 -12.98 66.21 4.32
CA TYR A 509 -11.93 66.90 3.59
C TYR A 509 -11.32 65.96 2.54
N GLN A 510 -11.02 66.51 1.36
CA GLN A 510 -10.33 65.75 0.32
C GLN A 510 -9.41 66.67 -0.50
N GLY A 511 -8.34 66.14 -0.99
CA GLY A 511 -7.33 66.87 -1.75
C GLY A 511 -6.42 65.97 -2.58
N VAL A 512 -5.50 66.63 -3.24
CA VAL A 512 -4.41 65.97 -3.96
C VAL A 512 -3.11 66.62 -3.52
N GLU A 513 -2.20 65.82 -2.96
CA GLU A 513 -0.87 66.24 -2.55
C GLU A 513 0.13 65.25 -3.16
N ASP A 514 1.23 65.77 -3.73
CA ASP A 514 2.25 64.95 -4.41
C ASP A 514 1.71 63.94 -5.45
N ASN A 515 0.65 64.26 -6.17
CA ASN A 515 -0.02 63.40 -7.12
C ASN A 515 -0.81 62.23 -6.52
N GLU A 516 -0.97 62.19 -5.20
CA GLU A 516 -1.82 61.25 -4.46
C GLU A 516 -3.09 61.93 -3.97
N SER A 517 -4.25 61.26 -4.16
CA SER A 517 -5.53 61.74 -3.62
C SER A 517 -5.68 61.28 -2.17
N TRP A 518 -6.04 62.19 -1.32
CA TRP A 518 -6.33 61.86 0.07
C TRP A 518 -7.77 62.32 0.46
N SER A 519 -8.35 61.66 1.45
CA SER A 519 -9.61 62.08 2.08
C SER A 519 -9.56 61.81 3.59
N GLU A 520 -10.16 62.69 4.36
CA GLU A 520 -10.21 62.62 5.82
C GLU A 520 -11.64 62.98 6.29
N GLY A 521 -12.08 62.30 7.37
CA GLY A 521 -13.42 62.47 7.92
C GLY A 521 -14.48 61.58 7.24
N SER A 522 -15.73 61.85 7.56
CA SER A 522 -16.91 61.14 7.01
C SER A 522 -18.06 62.13 6.81
N PRO A 523 -18.80 62.04 5.69
CA PRO A 523 -20.00 62.89 5.47
C PRO A 523 -21.21 62.43 6.31
N SER A 524 -21.06 61.45 7.18
CA SER A 524 -22.11 60.96 8.05
C SER A 524 -21.58 60.51 9.41
N ASP A 525 -22.39 60.72 10.43
CA ASP A 525 -22.11 60.26 11.80
C ASP A 525 -23.39 59.78 12.49
N GLU A 526 -23.27 59.00 13.54
CA GLU A 526 -24.37 58.35 14.26
C GLU A 526 -24.29 58.64 15.77
N MET A 527 -25.41 59.00 16.36
CA MET A 527 -25.57 59.22 17.80
C MET A 527 -26.64 58.29 18.38
N VAL A 528 -26.36 57.70 19.52
CA VAL A 528 -27.29 56.78 20.19
C VAL A 528 -27.81 57.42 21.49
N PHE A 529 -29.12 57.66 21.56
CA PHE A 529 -29.83 57.99 22.79
C PHE A 529 -30.39 56.72 23.42
N ARG A 530 -30.11 56.46 24.69
CA ARG A 530 -30.52 55.26 25.43
C ARG A 530 -31.51 55.62 26.55
#